data_600f0e9ae19866ef44eb94a3db7b2f51
#
_entry.id   600f0e9ae19866ef44eb94a3db7b2f51
#
_cell.length_a   1.000
_cell.length_b   1.000
_cell.length_c   1.000
_cell.angle_alpha   90.00
_cell.angle_beta   90.00
_cell.angle_gamma   90.00
#
_symmetry.space_group_name_H-M   'P 1'
#
loop_
_entity.id
_entity.type
_entity.pdbx_description
1 polymer ?
#
loop_
_entity_poly.entity_id
_entity_poly.type
_entity_poly.pdbx_seq_one_letter_code
_entity_poly.pdbx_strand_id
1 'polypeptide(L)'
;MPSWTKSAVCAVLLLSSALAPRSFAGDAGADRGDLRPPAPVRQPLPLYKIQAGIDGEIYPVFANYASMQRQGDRTFGVVSVTLSNTSAETMLRRVNVRIPGWSDEEIQTVEVAPGITRTMVFAPAFLSRLYQNHEIAAATAHVTITDTASNSSYETTVPVRLRSAEDMFWGNGFKYASFIASWVTPHDRIVEGVLSRAKGFTADHRLPGYENWKTAAQQEQETYREAQAIFNTLQRMGLSYVKSSATLGDHKGVSERVRMPRMSLAQSSANCIDAAVMYASLFENLGMDASIVIVPGHAYAGVRVAEGSPKFLLIDVALTGRSTFEAAVASAQKGMASHAPSTVTQVMVEKARSSGIYPMP
;
A
#
# COMPACT_ATOMS: atom_id res chain seq x y z
N MET A 1 -16.41 10.67 -46.08
CA MET A 1 -16.52 12.13 -46.15
C MET A 1 -17.77 12.52 -45.37
N PRO A 2 -17.73 13.46 -44.42
CA PRO A 2 -17.12 14.76 -44.55
C PRO A 2 -16.14 15.16 -43.47
N SER A 3 -15.33 16.14 -43.81
CA SER A 3 -14.35 16.94 -43.10
C SER A 3 -14.96 17.78 -41.96
N TRP A 4 -14.23 17.92 -40.82
CA TRP A 4 -14.48 19.04 -39.90
C TRP A 4 -13.17 19.78 -39.59
N THR A 5 -13.30 21.05 -39.75
CA THR A 5 -12.38 22.14 -39.80
C THR A 5 -11.80 22.52 -38.43
N LYS A 6 -10.60 23.06 -38.50
CA LYS A 6 -9.81 23.76 -37.46
C LYS A 6 -10.62 24.90 -36.81
N SER A 7 -10.49 25.04 -35.50
CA SER A 7 -10.90 26.26 -34.79
C SER A 7 -9.77 26.84 -33.95
N ALA A 8 -9.72 28.13 -34.04
CA ALA A 8 -8.67 29.07 -33.72
C ALA A 8 -8.33 29.21 -32.24
N VAL A 9 -7.05 29.48 -32.03
CA VAL A 9 -6.43 30.01 -30.77
C VAL A 9 -6.83 31.50 -30.67
N CYS A 10 -7.43 31.88 -29.55
CA CYS A 10 -7.65 33.26 -29.17
C CYS A 10 -6.59 33.71 -28.20
N ALA A 11 -5.64 34.51 -28.65
CA ALA A 11 -4.66 35.18 -27.81
C ALA A 11 -5.29 36.47 -27.23
N VAL A 12 -5.28 36.57 -25.90
CA VAL A 12 -5.65 37.81 -25.19
C VAL A 12 -4.38 38.56 -24.83
N LEU A 13 -4.15 39.70 -25.52
CA LEU A 13 -3.16 40.68 -25.20
C LEU A 13 -3.64 41.57 -24.03
N LEU A 14 -2.93 41.52 -22.91
CA LEU A 14 -3.07 42.50 -21.82
C LEU A 14 -2.06 43.61 -21.99
N LEU A 15 -2.56 44.80 -22.32
CA LEU A 15 -1.83 46.07 -22.30
C LEU A 15 -1.68 46.53 -20.84
N SER A 16 -0.46 46.61 -20.35
CA SER A 16 -0.11 47.30 -19.10
C SER A 16 0.26 48.74 -19.38
N SER A 17 -0.56 49.66 -18.91
CA SER A 17 -0.24 51.10 -18.88
C SER A 17 0.58 51.43 -17.63
N ALA A 18 1.82 51.90 -17.86
CA ALA A 18 2.69 52.41 -16.83
C ALA A 18 2.31 53.87 -16.48
N LEU A 19 1.98 54.12 -15.25
CA LEU A 19 1.91 55.46 -14.65
C LEU A 19 3.18 55.73 -13.84
N ALA A 20 3.94 56.74 -14.25
CA ALA A 20 5.11 57.20 -13.54
C ALA A 20 4.69 58.13 -12.37
N PRO A 21 5.29 58.01 -11.19
CA PRO A 21 5.08 58.96 -10.09
C PRO A 21 6.01 60.18 -10.22
N ARG A 22 5.42 61.35 -10.00
CA ARG A 22 6.10 62.64 -9.90
C ARG A 22 6.91 62.73 -8.62
N SER A 23 8.17 63.17 -8.77
CA SER A 23 9.06 63.52 -7.67
C SER A 23 8.61 64.84 -6.99
N PHE A 24 8.43 64.80 -5.68
CA PHE A 24 8.48 65.99 -4.82
C PHE A 24 9.81 66.00 -4.10
N ALA A 25 10.61 67.04 -4.38
CA ALA A 25 11.79 67.35 -3.60
C ALA A 25 11.35 68.15 -2.36
N GLY A 26 11.74 67.68 -1.19
CA GLY A 26 11.61 68.38 0.09
C GLY A 26 12.82 68.03 0.94
N ASP A 27 13.70 69.01 1.03
CA ASP A 27 14.93 69.02 1.81
C ASP A 27 14.62 69.23 3.30
N ALA A 28 15.12 68.34 4.19
CA ALA A 28 15.37 68.64 5.59
C ALA A 28 16.22 67.53 6.22
N GLY A 29 17.47 67.80 6.44
CA GLY A 29 18.38 66.90 7.16
C GLY A 29 18.02 66.66 8.61
N ALA A 30 18.08 65.45 9.01
CA ALA A 30 18.38 65.01 10.37
C ALA A 30 18.93 63.58 10.27
N ASP A 31 20.20 63.46 10.53
CA ASP A 31 20.89 62.18 10.73
C ASP A 31 20.26 61.43 11.92
N ARG A 32 19.27 60.60 11.62
CA ARG A 32 18.78 59.57 12.53
C ARG A 32 19.46 58.27 12.14
N GLY A 33 20.47 57.89 12.93
CA GLY A 33 21.13 56.62 12.83
C GLY A 33 20.12 55.49 12.55
N ASP A 34 20.36 54.79 11.45
CA ASP A 34 19.52 53.70 10.95
C ASP A 34 19.49 52.56 11.99
N LEU A 35 18.50 52.60 12.88
CA LEU A 35 18.21 51.56 13.87
C LEU A 35 17.47 50.37 13.24
N ARG A 36 17.72 50.05 11.97
CA ARG A 36 17.26 48.80 11.42
C ARG A 36 17.99 47.66 12.11
N PRO A 37 17.28 46.74 12.74
CA PRO A 37 17.93 45.51 13.21
C PRO A 37 18.68 44.89 12.02
N PRO A 38 19.90 44.36 12.22
CA PRO A 38 20.63 43.71 11.16
C PRO A 38 19.71 42.65 10.54
N ALA A 39 19.65 42.63 9.21
CA ALA A 39 18.88 41.63 8.50
C ALA A 39 19.26 40.22 9.05
N PRO A 40 18.31 39.37 9.37
CA PRO A 40 18.64 38.07 9.89
C PRO A 40 19.61 37.38 8.95
N VAL A 41 20.78 37.03 9.47
CA VAL A 41 21.82 36.29 8.73
C VAL A 41 21.14 34.98 8.32
N ARG A 42 20.78 34.88 7.05
CA ARG A 42 20.25 33.62 6.49
C ARG A 42 21.35 32.58 6.60
N GLN A 43 21.29 31.74 7.59
CA GLN A 43 22.16 30.57 7.65
C GLN A 43 22.00 29.77 6.35
N PRO A 44 23.10 29.32 5.73
CA PRO A 44 23.00 28.50 4.54
C PRO A 44 22.11 27.28 4.84
N LEU A 45 21.17 27.05 3.94
CA LEU A 45 20.29 25.86 4.04
C LEU A 45 21.17 24.61 4.04
N PRO A 46 20.89 23.64 4.91
CA PRO A 46 21.58 22.37 4.85
C PRO A 46 21.35 21.73 3.47
N LEU A 47 22.36 21.05 2.95
CA LEU A 47 22.15 20.21 1.78
C LEU A 47 21.12 19.15 2.14
N TYR A 48 20.01 19.11 1.42
CA TYR A 48 18.95 18.15 1.66
C TYR A 48 18.54 17.43 0.38
N LYS A 49 18.04 16.20 0.55
CA LYS A 49 17.39 15.42 -0.51
C LYS A 49 16.10 14.85 0.05
N ILE A 50 15.02 14.99 -0.70
CA ILE A 50 13.71 14.44 -0.34
C ILE A 50 13.31 13.42 -1.41
N GLN A 51 12.88 12.26 -0.96
CA GLN A 51 12.29 11.23 -1.81
C GLN A 51 10.93 10.84 -1.23
N ALA A 52 9.92 10.75 -2.09
CA ALA A 52 8.58 10.35 -1.68
C ALA A 52 8.15 9.10 -2.44
N GLY A 53 7.62 8.14 -1.71
CA GLY A 53 7.09 6.89 -2.25
C GLY A 53 8.11 6.09 -3.05
N ILE A 54 7.60 5.24 -3.93
CA ILE A 54 8.35 4.52 -4.95
C ILE A 54 8.23 5.35 -6.23
N ASP A 55 9.31 6.00 -6.64
CA ASP A 55 9.34 6.90 -7.80
C ASP A 55 8.23 7.97 -7.82
N GLY A 56 7.96 8.55 -6.65
CA GLY A 56 6.91 9.55 -6.47
C GLY A 56 5.50 8.97 -6.30
N GLU A 57 5.35 7.65 -6.23
CA GLU A 57 4.07 6.97 -6.02
C GLU A 57 3.95 6.41 -4.60
N ILE A 58 2.88 6.75 -3.91
CA ILE A 58 2.57 6.25 -2.56
C ILE A 58 1.47 5.21 -2.68
N TYR A 59 1.82 3.98 -2.37
CA TYR A 59 0.89 2.84 -2.33
C TYR A 59 0.31 2.72 -0.91
N PRO A 60 -1.02 2.65 -0.76
CA PRO A 60 -1.67 2.55 0.55
C PRO A 60 -1.16 1.37 1.40
N VAL A 61 -0.85 0.25 0.78
CA VAL A 61 -0.32 -0.94 1.48
C VAL A 61 1.01 -0.65 2.19
N PHE A 62 1.92 0.08 1.56
CA PHE A 62 3.20 0.44 2.18
C PHE A 62 3.05 1.56 3.20
N ALA A 63 2.10 2.48 2.98
CA ALA A 63 1.76 3.50 3.96
C ALA A 63 1.19 2.87 5.24
N ASN A 64 0.27 1.90 5.10
CA ASN A 64 -0.27 1.14 6.22
C ASN A 64 0.83 0.41 7.01
N TYR A 65 1.68 -0.35 6.33
CA TYR A 65 2.79 -1.06 6.96
C TYR A 65 3.75 -0.11 7.70
N ALA A 66 4.14 0.98 7.05
CA ALA A 66 5.08 1.95 7.63
C ALA A 66 4.50 2.66 8.86
N SER A 67 3.20 2.98 8.86
CA SER A 67 2.53 3.64 9.99
C SER A 67 2.42 2.76 11.23
N MET A 68 2.47 1.43 11.08
CA MET A 68 2.45 0.48 12.20
C MET A 68 3.81 0.25 12.84
N GLN A 69 4.90 0.71 12.19
CA GLN A 69 6.24 0.61 12.75
C GLN A 69 6.52 1.75 13.74
N ARG A 70 7.26 1.45 14.81
CA ARG A 70 7.74 2.49 15.73
C ARG A 70 8.69 3.44 14.99
N GLN A 71 8.58 4.73 15.26
CA GLN A 71 9.35 5.77 14.57
C GLN A 71 10.88 5.51 14.57
N GLY A 72 11.45 5.08 15.70
CA GLY A 72 12.89 4.81 15.82
C GLY A 72 13.38 3.54 15.11
N ASP A 73 12.49 2.58 14.88
CA ASP A 73 12.80 1.28 14.26
C ASP A 73 12.38 1.23 12.79
N ARG A 74 11.81 2.32 12.27
CA ARG A 74 11.26 2.37 10.93
C ARG A 74 12.34 2.28 9.86
N THR A 75 12.29 1.21 9.08
CA THR A 75 13.18 0.99 7.93
C THR A 75 12.48 1.29 6.60
N PHE A 76 11.17 1.43 6.63
CA PHE A 76 10.32 1.70 5.47
C PHE A 76 9.42 2.90 5.75
N GLY A 77 9.32 3.82 4.80
CA GLY A 77 8.48 5.01 4.92
C GLY A 77 7.96 5.50 3.58
N VAL A 78 7.08 6.50 3.66
CA VAL A 78 6.47 7.09 2.47
C VAL A 78 7.17 8.39 2.04
N VAL A 79 7.93 9.01 2.94
CA VAL A 79 8.81 10.14 2.62
C VAL A 79 10.13 9.93 3.36
N SER A 80 11.25 10.13 2.68
CA SER A 80 12.56 10.18 3.30
C SER A 80 13.19 11.56 3.10
N VAL A 81 13.81 12.09 4.17
CA VAL A 81 14.52 13.35 4.16
C VAL A 81 15.96 13.09 4.58
N THR A 82 16.88 13.33 3.67
CA THR A 82 18.32 13.22 3.91
C THR A 82 18.90 14.60 4.14
N LEU A 83 19.58 14.82 5.25
CA LEU A 83 20.27 16.05 5.60
C LEU A 83 21.77 15.82 5.67
N SER A 84 22.55 16.70 5.06
CA SER A 84 24.02 16.69 5.12
C SER A 84 24.50 17.94 5.83
N ASN A 85 25.31 17.77 6.88
CA ASN A 85 25.93 18.88 7.60
C ASN A 85 27.31 19.17 7.02
N THR A 86 27.44 20.28 6.30
CA THR A 86 28.71 20.78 5.75
C THR A 86 29.35 21.85 6.62
N SER A 87 28.75 22.20 7.77
CA SER A 87 29.30 23.20 8.70
C SER A 87 30.30 22.56 9.67
N ALA A 88 31.02 23.39 10.42
CA ALA A 88 31.96 22.97 11.47
C ALA A 88 31.23 22.63 12.81
N GLU A 89 29.96 22.98 12.93
CA GLU A 89 29.17 22.82 14.16
C GLU A 89 28.10 21.75 13.98
N THR A 90 27.70 21.11 15.09
CA THR A 90 26.57 20.17 15.11
C THR A 90 25.26 20.91 14.82
N MET A 91 24.49 20.38 13.89
CA MET A 91 23.16 20.89 13.55
C MET A 91 22.07 20.12 14.28
N LEU A 92 21.12 20.81 14.90
CA LEU A 92 19.87 20.25 15.39
C LEU A 92 18.71 20.73 14.51
N ARG A 93 18.03 19.80 13.85
CA ARG A 93 16.94 20.13 12.91
C ARG A 93 15.67 19.40 13.31
N ARG A 94 14.56 20.15 13.31
CA ARG A 94 13.21 19.59 13.39
C ARG A 94 12.64 19.52 11.96
N VAL A 95 12.18 18.35 11.57
CA VAL A 95 11.61 18.10 10.24
C VAL A 95 10.16 17.67 10.41
N ASN A 96 9.27 18.39 9.73
CA ASN A 96 7.85 18.08 9.68
C ASN A 96 7.49 17.60 8.28
N VAL A 97 6.69 16.54 8.19
CA VAL A 97 6.20 15.99 6.93
C VAL A 97 4.70 15.78 7.01
N ARG A 98 3.96 16.26 6.01
CA ARG A 98 2.52 16.01 5.83
C ARG A 98 2.13 15.95 4.37
N ILE A 99 1.02 15.29 4.08
CA ILE A 99 0.37 15.31 2.77
C ILE A 99 -1.02 15.91 2.98
N PRO A 100 -1.20 17.22 2.72
CA PRO A 100 -2.44 17.94 3.05
C PRO A 100 -3.69 17.24 2.53
N GLY A 101 -4.67 17.04 3.40
CA GLY A 101 -5.92 16.35 3.11
C GLY A 101 -5.82 14.82 3.05
N TRP A 102 -4.62 14.23 3.20
CA TRP A 102 -4.41 12.78 3.12
C TRP A 102 -3.72 12.20 4.36
N SER A 103 -2.93 12.99 5.08
CA SER A 103 -2.27 12.56 6.30
C SER A 103 -2.29 13.65 7.37
N ASP A 104 -2.10 13.24 8.61
CA ASP A 104 -1.66 14.11 9.69
C ASP A 104 -0.21 14.54 9.48
N GLU A 105 0.32 15.35 10.37
CA GLU A 105 1.72 15.76 10.38
C GLU A 105 2.56 14.78 11.21
N GLU A 106 3.72 14.38 10.68
CA GLU A 106 4.75 13.68 11.45
C GLU A 106 5.95 14.58 11.66
N ILE A 107 6.43 14.66 12.91
CA ILE A 107 7.54 15.50 13.33
C ILE A 107 8.66 14.61 13.85
N GLN A 108 9.87 14.83 13.35
CA GLN A 108 11.08 14.21 13.88
C GLN A 108 12.15 15.29 14.12
N THR A 109 12.96 15.12 15.17
CA THR A 109 14.12 15.94 15.43
C THR A 109 15.40 15.12 15.26
N VAL A 110 16.39 15.67 14.58
CA VAL A 110 17.64 14.98 14.29
C VAL A 110 18.83 15.89 14.61
N GLU A 111 19.82 15.30 15.22
CA GLU A 111 21.15 15.86 15.40
C GLU A 111 22.06 15.34 14.29
N VAL A 112 22.77 16.25 13.59
CA VAL A 112 23.69 15.92 12.51
C VAL A 112 25.04 16.55 12.82
N ALA A 113 26.02 15.73 13.19
CA ALA A 113 27.38 16.17 13.47
C ALA A 113 28.08 16.72 12.20
N PRO A 114 29.14 17.52 12.35
CA PRO A 114 29.93 18.02 11.23
C PRO A 114 30.36 16.92 10.26
N GLY A 115 30.20 17.15 8.95
CA GLY A 115 30.55 16.19 7.89
C GLY A 115 29.65 14.97 7.77
N ILE A 116 28.63 14.83 8.61
CA ILE A 116 27.75 13.66 8.62
C ILE A 116 26.49 13.91 7.77
N THR A 117 26.01 12.82 7.15
CA THR A 117 24.72 12.77 6.46
C THR A 117 23.79 11.82 7.22
N ARG A 118 22.54 12.28 7.47
CA ARG A 118 21.50 11.50 8.14
C ARG A 118 20.26 11.44 7.26
N THR A 119 19.69 10.25 7.14
CA THR A 119 18.39 10.04 6.48
C THR A 119 17.33 9.71 7.53
N MET A 120 16.26 10.48 7.52
CA MET A 120 15.06 10.25 8.30
C MET A 120 13.97 9.67 7.41
N VAL A 121 13.19 8.76 7.97
CA VAL A 121 12.11 8.08 7.27
C VAL A 121 10.79 8.42 7.93
N PHE A 122 9.84 8.97 7.17
CA PHE A 122 8.54 9.42 7.62
C PHE A 122 7.43 8.51 7.10
N ALA A 123 6.46 8.24 7.95
CA ALA A 123 5.19 7.61 7.62
C ALA A 123 4.08 8.28 8.46
N PRO A 124 3.69 9.51 8.10
CA PRO A 124 2.63 10.21 8.81
C PRO A 124 1.35 9.38 8.84
N ALA A 125 0.57 9.50 9.91
CA ALA A 125 -0.71 8.80 10.01
C ALA A 125 -1.63 9.23 8.87
N PHE A 126 -2.03 8.29 8.03
CA PHE A 126 -2.90 8.55 6.91
C PHE A 126 -4.37 8.56 7.31
N LEU A 127 -5.13 9.46 6.71
CA LEU A 127 -6.57 9.50 6.86
C LEU A 127 -7.22 8.32 6.13
N SER A 128 -8.39 7.90 6.59
CA SER A 128 -9.15 6.77 6.01
C SER A 128 -9.40 6.90 4.50
N ARG A 129 -9.50 8.13 3.99
CA ARG A 129 -9.66 8.40 2.56
C ARG A 129 -8.55 7.82 1.68
N LEU A 130 -7.31 7.61 2.20
CA LEU A 130 -6.25 6.95 1.44
C LEU A 130 -6.63 5.51 1.14
N TYR A 131 -7.20 4.80 2.12
CA TYR A 131 -7.63 3.41 2.03
C TYR A 131 -8.99 3.23 1.33
N GLN A 132 -9.65 4.34 1.03
CA GLN A 132 -10.90 4.40 0.25
C GLN A 132 -10.67 4.99 -1.15
N ASN A 133 -9.43 5.27 -1.50
CA ASN A 133 -9.08 5.80 -2.81
C ASN A 133 -9.07 4.68 -3.85
N HIS A 134 -9.91 4.77 -4.87
CA HIS A 134 -10.06 3.75 -5.91
C HIS A 134 -9.31 4.08 -7.21
N GLU A 135 -8.79 5.30 -7.34
CA GLU A 135 -8.08 5.76 -8.52
C GLU A 135 -6.78 6.49 -8.16
N ILE A 136 -5.93 6.79 -9.15
CA ILE A 136 -4.72 7.57 -8.91
C ILE A 136 -5.11 9.03 -8.62
N ALA A 137 -4.64 9.55 -7.48
CA ALA A 137 -4.86 10.93 -7.07
C ALA A 137 -3.54 11.70 -7.01
N ALA A 138 -3.53 12.90 -7.59
CA ALA A 138 -2.39 13.82 -7.43
C ALA A 138 -2.44 14.45 -6.03
N ALA A 139 -1.28 14.55 -5.40
CA ALA A 139 -1.10 15.22 -4.11
C ALA A 139 0.29 15.83 -4.03
N THR A 140 0.57 16.51 -2.91
CA THR A 140 1.85 17.15 -2.66
C THR A 140 2.29 16.84 -1.24
N ALA A 141 3.47 16.30 -1.07
CA ALA A 141 4.10 16.18 0.24
C ALA A 141 4.73 17.52 0.62
N HIS A 142 4.37 18.07 1.77
CA HIS A 142 4.93 19.26 2.36
C HIS A 142 5.99 18.86 3.38
N VAL A 143 7.17 19.44 3.25
CA VAL A 143 8.30 19.20 4.16
C VAL A 143 8.80 20.53 4.69
N THR A 144 8.81 20.68 6.01
CA THR A 144 9.37 21.86 6.69
C THR A 144 10.59 21.43 7.50
N ILE A 145 11.73 22.09 7.26
CA ILE A 145 12.99 21.88 7.98
C ILE A 145 13.27 23.12 8.81
N THR A 146 13.22 23.01 10.13
CA THR A 146 13.45 24.11 11.07
C THR A 146 14.78 23.95 11.77
N ASP A 147 15.59 24.98 11.75
CA ASP A 147 16.75 25.13 12.62
C ASP A 147 16.28 25.44 14.03
N THR A 148 16.58 24.58 15.00
CA THR A 148 16.07 24.73 16.36
C THR A 148 16.79 25.85 17.14
N ALA A 149 18.01 26.24 16.73
CA ALA A 149 18.76 27.29 17.40
C ALA A 149 18.27 28.68 16.97
N SER A 150 18.06 28.89 15.67
CA SER A 150 17.60 30.18 15.13
C SER A 150 16.08 30.27 14.95
N ASN A 151 15.38 29.16 15.08
CA ASN A 151 13.95 28.99 14.75
C ASN A 151 13.60 29.40 13.29
N SER A 152 14.60 29.46 12.41
CA SER A 152 14.39 29.71 11.00
C SER A 152 13.92 28.43 10.30
N SER A 153 12.91 28.54 9.43
CA SER A 153 12.32 27.41 8.73
C SER A 153 12.49 27.52 7.22
N TYR A 154 12.71 26.38 6.59
CA TYR A 154 12.66 26.20 5.15
C TYR A 154 11.51 25.26 4.80
N GLU A 155 10.67 25.69 3.89
CA GLU A 155 9.54 24.90 3.40
C GLU A 155 9.78 24.48 1.94
N THR A 156 9.47 23.23 1.64
CA THR A 156 9.51 22.69 0.29
C THR A 156 8.39 21.70 0.06
N THR A 157 8.09 21.47 -1.20
CA THR A 157 7.01 20.56 -1.61
C THR A 157 7.51 19.56 -2.63
N VAL A 158 7.01 18.34 -2.58
CA VAL A 158 7.30 17.28 -3.54
C VAL A 158 6.00 16.75 -4.11
N PRO A 159 5.81 16.80 -5.44
CA PRO A 159 4.64 16.20 -6.06
C PRO A 159 4.64 14.69 -5.83
N VAL A 160 3.48 14.12 -5.51
CA VAL A 160 3.28 12.68 -5.32
C VAL A 160 2.00 12.22 -6.00
N ARG A 161 1.96 10.96 -6.37
CA ARG A 161 0.76 10.26 -6.83
C ARG A 161 0.35 9.26 -5.76
N LEU A 162 -0.85 9.39 -5.25
CA LEU A 162 -1.44 8.43 -4.34
C LEU A 162 -2.12 7.35 -5.16
N ARG A 163 -1.70 6.12 -4.97
CA ARG A 163 -2.25 4.96 -5.69
C ARG A 163 -3.59 4.53 -5.11
N SER A 164 -4.33 3.74 -5.89
CA SER A 164 -5.53 3.09 -5.39
C SER A 164 -5.22 2.15 -4.22
N ALA A 165 -6.15 2.02 -3.26
CA ALA A 165 -6.07 1.02 -2.19
C ALA A 165 -6.08 -0.43 -2.73
N GLU A 166 -6.48 -0.61 -3.97
CA GLU A 166 -6.48 -1.89 -4.66
C GLU A 166 -5.17 -2.15 -5.44
N ASP A 167 -4.26 -1.17 -5.51
CA ASP A 167 -3.02 -1.33 -6.25
C ASP A 167 -1.94 -2.02 -5.39
N MET A 168 -1.63 -3.27 -5.74
CA MET A 168 -0.48 -4.01 -5.22
C MET A 168 0.73 -3.77 -6.11
N PHE A 169 1.85 -3.36 -5.50
CA PHE A 169 3.14 -3.26 -6.16
C PHE A 169 4.00 -4.48 -5.82
N TRP A 170 4.24 -5.33 -6.81
CA TRP A 170 5.05 -6.54 -6.63
C TRP A 170 6.55 -6.25 -6.56
N GLY A 171 7.00 -5.20 -7.27
CA GLY A 171 8.41 -4.95 -7.53
C GLY A 171 9.04 -5.99 -8.47
N ASN A 172 10.27 -5.73 -8.89
CA ASN A 172 10.99 -6.67 -9.74
C ASN A 172 11.23 -7.99 -9.00
N GLY A 173 10.92 -9.11 -9.66
CA GLY A 173 11.09 -10.44 -9.10
C GLY A 173 10.21 -10.74 -7.88
N PHE A 174 9.05 -10.11 -7.77
CA PHE A 174 8.11 -10.27 -6.65
C PHE A 174 8.71 -9.91 -5.26
N LYS A 175 9.63 -8.95 -5.23
CA LYS A 175 10.33 -8.51 -4.01
C LYS A 175 9.36 -8.17 -2.86
N TYR A 176 8.20 -7.64 -3.18
CA TYR A 176 7.19 -7.20 -2.21
C TYR A 176 5.98 -8.13 -2.11
N ALA A 177 6.08 -9.36 -2.62
CA ALA A 177 4.95 -10.29 -2.67
C ALA A 177 4.27 -10.52 -1.31
N SER A 178 5.01 -10.52 -0.20
CA SER A 178 4.45 -10.70 1.15
C SER A 178 3.38 -9.67 1.51
N PHE A 179 3.42 -8.48 0.90
CA PHE A 179 2.43 -7.44 1.14
C PHE A 179 1.03 -7.76 0.62
N ILE A 180 0.87 -8.78 -0.25
CA ILE A 180 -0.46 -9.26 -0.65
C ILE A 180 -1.30 -9.70 0.57
N ALA A 181 -0.65 -10.11 1.66
CA ALA A 181 -1.32 -10.46 2.91
C ALA A 181 -2.09 -9.28 3.54
N SER A 182 -1.83 -8.03 3.12
CA SER A 182 -2.61 -6.87 3.60
C SER A 182 -4.03 -6.82 3.05
N TRP A 183 -4.33 -7.54 1.98
CA TRP A 183 -5.70 -7.72 1.46
C TRP A 183 -6.41 -8.91 2.10
N VAL A 184 -5.71 -9.76 2.85
CA VAL A 184 -6.30 -10.86 3.61
C VAL A 184 -6.92 -10.28 4.89
N THR A 185 -8.27 -10.27 4.95
CA THR A 185 -9.07 -9.60 6.00
C THR A 185 -9.97 -10.61 6.71
N PRO A 186 -9.42 -11.45 7.61
CA PRO A 186 -10.15 -12.57 8.22
C PRO A 186 -11.36 -12.13 9.06
N HIS A 187 -11.29 -10.98 9.71
CA HIS A 187 -12.34 -10.46 10.60
C HIS A 187 -13.33 -9.50 9.91
N ASP A 188 -13.33 -9.46 8.58
CA ASP A 188 -14.36 -8.74 7.85
C ASP A 188 -15.72 -9.48 8.01
N ARG A 189 -16.76 -8.74 8.38
CA ARG A 189 -18.11 -9.31 8.62
C ARG A 189 -18.66 -10.11 7.44
N ILE A 190 -18.27 -9.74 6.21
CA ILE A 190 -18.69 -10.47 5.02
C ILE A 190 -17.99 -11.82 4.95
N VAL A 191 -16.69 -11.89 5.32
CA VAL A 191 -15.93 -13.15 5.42
C VAL A 191 -16.55 -14.07 6.48
N GLU A 192 -16.84 -13.54 7.67
CA GLU A 192 -17.54 -14.28 8.72
C GLU A 192 -18.92 -14.78 8.27
N GLY A 193 -19.63 -13.96 7.48
CA GLY A 193 -20.90 -14.31 6.88
C GLY A 193 -20.82 -15.49 5.89
N VAL A 194 -19.72 -15.61 5.13
CA VAL A 194 -19.45 -16.77 4.27
C VAL A 194 -19.25 -18.03 5.11
N LEU A 195 -18.42 -17.97 6.15
CA LEU A 195 -18.18 -19.13 7.05
C LEU A 195 -19.45 -19.56 7.79
N SER A 196 -20.27 -18.59 8.22
CA SER A 196 -21.57 -18.91 8.81
C SER A 196 -22.51 -19.68 7.87
N ARG A 197 -22.38 -19.50 6.56
CA ARG A 197 -23.11 -20.29 5.54
C ARG A 197 -22.39 -21.60 5.23
N ALA A 198 -21.05 -21.60 5.22
CA ALA A 198 -20.25 -22.77 4.84
C ALA A 198 -20.48 -23.96 5.78
N LYS A 199 -20.73 -23.71 7.06
CA LYS A 199 -21.13 -24.79 8.00
C LYS A 199 -22.35 -25.59 7.54
N GLY A 200 -23.22 -25.01 6.71
CA GLY A 200 -24.39 -25.73 6.14
C GLY A 200 -24.01 -26.76 5.08
N PHE A 201 -22.78 -26.81 4.61
CA PHE A 201 -22.23 -27.80 3.70
C PHE A 201 -21.43 -28.90 4.41
N THR A 202 -21.42 -28.92 5.75
CA THR A 202 -20.79 -29.95 6.56
C THR A 202 -21.89 -30.73 7.31
N ALA A 203 -21.70 -32.04 7.47
CA ALA A 203 -22.72 -32.90 8.07
C ALA A 203 -23.02 -32.59 9.55
N ASP A 204 -22.01 -32.08 10.25
CA ASP A 204 -22.10 -31.74 11.68
C ASP A 204 -22.33 -30.23 11.92
N HIS A 205 -22.48 -29.43 10.84
CA HIS A 205 -22.66 -27.98 10.87
C HIS A 205 -21.55 -27.24 11.60
N ARG A 206 -20.29 -27.72 11.51
CA ARG A 206 -19.11 -27.15 12.18
C ARG A 206 -17.96 -26.92 11.21
N LEU A 207 -17.12 -25.94 11.53
CA LEU A 207 -15.86 -25.62 10.88
C LEU A 207 -14.81 -25.36 11.97
N PRO A 208 -14.23 -26.41 12.58
CA PRO A 208 -13.33 -26.25 13.72
C PRO A 208 -11.88 -25.91 13.34
N GLY A 209 -11.53 -25.82 12.06
CA GLY A 209 -10.14 -25.66 11.64
C GLY A 209 -9.27 -26.82 12.12
N TYR A 210 -8.10 -26.50 12.70
CA TYR A 210 -7.21 -27.54 13.25
C TYR A 210 -7.60 -27.99 14.67
N GLU A 211 -8.56 -27.33 15.30
CA GLU A 211 -8.94 -27.67 16.67
C GLU A 211 -9.64 -29.03 16.79
N ASN A 212 -9.47 -29.64 17.93
CA ASN A 212 -10.15 -30.90 18.34
C ASN A 212 -9.70 -32.18 17.58
N TRP A 213 -8.68 -32.11 16.73
CA TRP A 213 -8.17 -33.28 16.02
C TRP A 213 -6.86 -33.78 16.64
N LYS A 214 -6.81 -35.09 16.89
CA LYS A 214 -5.69 -35.72 17.61
C LYS A 214 -4.51 -36.12 16.71
N THR A 215 -4.72 -36.22 15.41
CA THR A 215 -3.69 -36.65 14.46
C THR A 215 -3.66 -35.78 13.22
N ALA A 216 -2.49 -35.68 12.59
CA ALA A 216 -2.33 -34.96 11.34
C ALA A 216 -3.24 -35.51 10.21
N ALA A 217 -3.50 -36.82 10.19
CA ALA A 217 -4.38 -37.43 9.21
C ALA A 217 -5.84 -36.96 9.38
N GLN A 218 -6.30 -36.82 10.64
CA GLN A 218 -7.63 -36.27 10.91
C GLN A 218 -7.73 -34.81 10.53
N GLN A 219 -6.69 -34.01 10.81
CA GLN A 219 -6.63 -32.60 10.38
C GLN A 219 -6.63 -32.49 8.86
N GLU A 220 -5.86 -33.32 8.14
CA GLU A 220 -5.83 -33.34 6.67
C GLU A 220 -7.23 -33.63 6.08
N GLN A 221 -7.93 -34.62 6.61
CA GLN A 221 -9.30 -34.93 6.17
C GLN A 221 -10.27 -33.79 6.45
N GLU A 222 -10.14 -33.14 7.62
CA GLU A 222 -10.97 -32.02 8.03
C GLU A 222 -10.71 -30.78 7.21
N THR A 223 -9.44 -30.44 6.99
CA THR A 223 -9.03 -29.32 6.12
C THR A 223 -9.64 -29.47 4.72
N TYR A 224 -9.62 -30.70 4.16
CA TYR A 224 -10.22 -30.95 2.87
C TYR A 224 -11.74 -30.72 2.88
N ARG A 225 -12.43 -31.22 3.92
CA ARG A 225 -13.88 -31.07 4.13
C ARG A 225 -14.29 -29.60 4.25
N GLU A 226 -13.56 -28.84 5.07
CA GLU A 226 -13.85 -27.43 5.29
C GLU A 226 -13.56 -26.58 4.05
N ALA A 227 -12.45 -26.83 3.37
CA ALA A 227 -12.12 -26.17 2.11
C ALA A 227 -13.18 -26.44 1.04
N GLN A 228 -13.71 -27.67 0.96
CA GLN A 228 -14.82 -28.03 0.06
C GLN A 228 -16.10 -27.30 0.44
N ALA A 229 -16.42 -27.20 1.74
CA ALA A 229 -17.60 -26.48 2.22
C ALA A 229 -17.52 -24.99 1.88
N ILE A 230 -16.35 -24.36 2.03
CA ILE A 230 -16.08 -22.97 1.62
C ILE A 230 -16.27 -22.82 0.11
N PHE A 231 -15.66 -23.69 -0.69
CA PHE A 231 -15.77 -23.67 -2.15
C PHE A 231 -17.23 -23.76 -2.60
N ASN A 232 -17.99 -24.72 -2.08
CA ASN A 232 -19.39 -24.92 -2.41
C ASN A 232 -20.26 -23.72 -1.99
N THR A 233 -19.92 -23.09 -0.87
CA THR A 233 -20.60 -21.88 -0.40
C THR A 233 -20.39 -20.71 -1.35
N LEU A 234 -19.16 -20.43 -1.75
CA LEU A 234 -18.83 -19.35 -2.67
C LEU A 234 -19.46 -19.60 -4.06
N GLN A 235 -19.46 -20.85 -4.52
CA GLN A 235 -20.15 -21.26 -5.74
C GLN A 235 -21.66 -21.01 -5.64
N ARG A 236 -22.27 -21.41 -4.53
CA ARG A 236 -23.72 -21.19 -4.27
C ARG A 236 -24.07 -19.70 -4.16
N MET A 237 -23.13 -18.86 -3.71
CA MET A 237 -23.27 -17.40 -3.66
C MET A 237 -23.10 -16.76 -5.04
N GLY A 238 -22.84 -17.53 -6.09
CA GLY A 238 -22.72 -17.06 -7.46
C GLY A 238 -21.37 -16.42 -7.79
N LEU A 239 -20.32 -16.71 -7.00
CA LEU A 239 -18.98 -16.18 -7.30
C LEU A 239 -18.54 -16.64 -8.69
N SER A 240 -18.21 -15.69 -9.56
CA SER A 240 -17.78 -15.93 -10.93
C SER A 240 -16.41 -15.34 -11.22
N TYR A 241 -15.71 -15.90 -12.21
CA TYR A 241 -14.42 -15.38 -12.63
C TYR A 241 -14.59 -14.17 -13.55
N VAL A 242 -14.01 -13.03 -13.16
CA VAL A 242 -13.93 -11.82 -13.99
C VAL A 242 -12.49 -11.33 -13.97
N LYS A 243 -11.87 -11.21 -15.14
CA LYS A 243 -10.51 -10.69 -15.26
C LYS A 243 -10.46 -9.26 -14.72
N SER A 244 -9.52 -8.99 -13.80
CA SER A 244 -9.27 -7.64 -13.31
C SER A 244 -8.79 -6.72 -14.42
N SER A 245 -9.13 -5.44 -14.30
CA SER A 245 -8.58 -4.40 -15.15
C SER A 245 -7.08 -4.22 -14.87
N ALA A 246 -6.34 -3.81 -15.89
CA ALA A 246 -4.92 -3.48 -15.76
C ALA A 246 -4.73 -2.27 -14.83
N THR A 247 -3.64 -2.26 -14.08
CA THR A 247 -3.18 -1.07 -13.36
C THR A 247 -2.78 0.03 -14.32
N LEU A 248 -2.97 1.28 -13.90
CA LEU A 248 -2.54 2.47 -14.64
C LEU A 248 -1.19 2.97 -14.07
N GLY A 249 -0.51 3.87 -14.81
CA GLY A 249 0.72 4.52 -14.37
C GLY A 249 1.99 3.83 -14.85
N ASP A 250 3.13 4.26 -14.30
CA ASP A 250 4.46 3.91 -14.78
C ASP A 250 4.89 2.48 -14.38
N HIS A 251 4.23 1.88 -13.38
CA HIS A 251 4.55 0.57 -12.82
C HIS A 251 3.68 -0.59 -13.35
N LYS A 252 3.15 -0.49 -14.56
CA LYS A 252 2.23 -1.49 -15.15
C LYS A 252 2.74 -2.92 -15.14
N GLY A 253 4.04 -3.11 -15.35
CA GLY A 253 4.64 -4.46 -15.43
C GLY A 253 4.92 -5.11 -14.09
N VAL A 254 4.83 -4.36 -12.98
CA VAL A 254 5.19 -4.80 -11.63
C VAL A 254 4.12 -4.46 -10.60
N SER A 255 2.92 -4.10 -11.06
CA SER A 255 1.76 -3.80 -10.22
C SER A 255 0.53 -4.53 -10.74
N GLU A 256 -0.38 -4.85 -9.86
CA GLU A 256 -1.65 -5.49 -10.16
C GLU A 256 -2.75 -4.92 -9.27
N ARG A 257 -3.97 -4.81 -9.80
CA ARG A 257 -5.13 -4.42 -9.02
C ARG A 257 -5.68 -5.65 -8.29
N VAL A 258 -5.82 -5.56 -6.97
CA VAL A 258 -6.29 -6.61 -6.07
C VAL A 258 -7.48 -6.08 -5.26
N ARG A 259 -8.63 -6.74 -5.35
CA ARG A 259 -9.82 -6.37 -4.60
C ARG A 259 -9.84 -7.01 -3.22
N MET A 260 -10.30 -6.24 -2.22
CA MET A 260 -10.61 -6.79 -0.90
C MET A 260 -11.70 -7.87 -0.99
N PRO A 261 -11.71 -8.89 -0.11
CA PRO A 261 -12.76 -9.90 -0.07
C PRO A 261 -14.18 -9.33 -0.07
N ARG A 262 -14.42 -8.27 0.72
CA ARG A 262 -15.71 -7.58 0.78
C ARG A 262 -16.19 -7.06 -0.58
N MET A 263 -15.27 -6.58 -1.41
CA MET A 263 -15.60 -6.04 -2.74
C MET A 263 -15.91 -7.17 -3.72
N SER A 264 -15.10 -8.22 -3.73
CA SER A 264 -15.30 -9.39 -4.57
C SER A 264 -16.62 -10.10 -4.25
N LEU A 265 -16.95 -10.24 -2.97
CA LEU A 265 -18.20 -10.84 -2.51
C LEU A 265 -19.43 -9.97 -2.83
N ALA A 266 -19.32 -8.64 -2.65
CA ALA A 266 -20.41 -7.72 -2.99
C ALA A 266 -20.72 -7.72 -4.50
N GLN A 267 -19.70 -7.92 -5.33
CA GLN A 267 -19.84 -7.98 -6.80
C GLN A 267 -20.10 -9.41 -7.32
N SER A 268 -20.04 -10.43 -6.46
CA SER A 268 -20.07 -11.84 -6.83
C SER A 268 -19.08 -12.18 -7.96
N SER A 269 -17.93 -11.52 -7.96
CA SER A 269 -16.91 -11.68 -9.01
C SER A 269 -15.50 -11.49 -8.47
N ALA A 270 -14.57 -12.32 -8.94
CA ALA A 270 -13.16 -12.25 -8.59
C ALA A 270 -12.28 -12.73 -9.76
N ASN A 271 -11.06 -12.19 -9.87
CA ASN A 271 -10.01 -12.85 -10.66
C ASN A 271 -9.26 -13.89 -9.79
N CYS A 272 -8.18 -14.47 -10.30
CA CYS A 272 -7.42 -15.48 -9.56
C CYS A 272 -6.80 -14.92 -8.27
N ILE A 273 -6.22 -13.72 -8.28
CA ILE A 273 -5.58 -13.16 -7.08
C ILE A 273 -6.61 -12.65 -6.07
N ASP A 274 -7.69 -12.02 -6.52
CA ASP A 274 -8.80 -11.59 -5.65
C ASP A 274 -9.43 -12.78 -4.92
N ALA A 275 -9.67 -13.89 -5.65
CA ALA A 275 -10.23 -15.09 -5.07
C ALA A 275 -9.24 -15.78 -4.12
N ALA A 276 -7.93 -15.81 -4.47
CA ALA A 276 -6.91 -16.39 -3.59
C ALA A 276 -6.82 -15.63 -2.25
N VAL A 277 -6.88 -14.30 -2.28
CA VAL A 277 -6.94 -13.44 -1.07
C VAL A 277 -8.21 -13.72 -0.26
N MET A 278 -9.35 -13.88 -0.91
CA MET A 278 -10.62 -14.19 -0.24
C MET A 278 -10.58 -15.56 0.44
N TYR A 279 -10.11 -16.60 -0.25
CA TYR A 279 -9.94 -17.92 0.37
C TYR A 279 -8.95 -17.90 1.54
N ALA A 280 -7.83 -17.17 1.38
CA ALA A 280 -6.86 -16.99 2.46
C ALA A 280 -7.48 -16.30 3.69
N SER A 281 -8.40 -15.34 3.47
CA SER A 281 -9.13 -14.69 4.58
C SER A 281 -10.06 -15.65 5.30
N LEU A 282 -10.73 -16.55 4.56
CA LEU A 282 -11.61 -17.56 5.13
C LEU A 282 -10.83 -18.60 5.93
N PHE A 283 -9.68 -19.05 5.42
CA PHE A 283 -8.82 -20.00 6.13
C PHE A 283 -8.18 -19.38 7.37
N GLU A 284 -7.66 -18.16 7.27
CA GLU A 284 -7.06 -17.44 8.42
C GLU A 284 -8.09 -17.20 9.52
N ASN A 285 -9.36 -16.90 9.19
CA ASN A 285 -10.44 -16.75 10.18
C ASN A 285 -10.70 -18.05 10.96
N LEU A 286 -10.55 -19.21 10.33
CA LEU A 286 -10.66 -20.53 10.98
C LEU A 286 -9.40 -20.93 11.76
N GLY A 287 -8.40 -20.04 11.89
CA GLY A 287 -7.11 -20.38 12.52
C GLY A 287 -6.24 -21.34 11.71
N MET A 288 -6.51 -21.46 10.40
CA MET A 288 -5.74 -22.34 9.53
C MET A 288 -4.62 -21.59 8.82
N ASP A 289 -3.49 -22.28 8.58
CA ASP A 289 -2.30 -21.72 7.90
C ASP A 289 -2.57 -21.46 6.41
N ALA A 290 -3.06 -20.26 6.12
CA ALA A 290 -3.38 -19.83 4.76
C ALA A 290 -2.14 -19.45 3.97
N SER A 291 -2.16 -19.69 2.67
CA SER A 291 -1.16 -19.19 1.72
C SER A 291 -1.77 -18.74 0.40
N ILE A 292 -1.05 -17.82 -0.26
CA ILE A 292 -1.34 -17.39 -1.63
C ILE A 292 -0.17 -17.84 -2.48
N VAL A 293 -0.44 -18.62 -3.53
CA VAL A 293 0.60 -19.16 -4.42
C VAL A 293 0.47 -18.49 -5.76
N ILE A 294 1.51 -17.75 -6.15
CA ILE A 294 1.58 -16.97 -7.39
C ILE A 294 2.49 -17.70 -8.35
N VAL A 295 2.01 -17.93 -9.56
CA VAL A 295 2.76 -18.49 -10.68
C VAL A 295 2.64 -17.56 -11.89
N PRO A 296 3.47 -17.70 -12.94
CA PRO A 296 3.33 -16.87 -14.13
C PRO A 296 1.91 -16.86 -14.69
N GLY A 297 1.24 -15.71 -14.61
CA GLY A 297 -0.11 -15.48 -15.15
C GLY A 297 -1.27 -16.07 -14.34
N HIS A 298 -1.03 -16.63 -13.14
CA HIS A 298 -2.09 -17.21 -12.33
C HIS A 298 -1.79 -17.17 -10.81
N ALA A 299 -2.84 -17.35 -10.00
CA ALA A 299 -2.73 -17.51 -8.55
C ALA A 299 -3.67 -18.59 -8.02
N TYR A 300 -3.19 -19.31 -7.02
CA TYR A 300 -3.94 -20.34 -6.29
C TYR A 300 -4.11 -19.95 -4.83
N ALA A 301 -5.20 -20.37 -4.21
CA ALA A 301 -5.28 -20.40 -2.75
C ALA A 301 -4.65 -21.68 -2.23
N GLY A 302 -3.95 -21.56 -1.11
CA GLY A 302 -3.39 -22.71 -0.38
C GLY A 302 -3.79 -22.67 1.08
N VAL A 303 -3.95 -23.84 1.66
CA VAL A 303 -4.09 -24.04 3.10
C VAL A 303 -3.24 -25.23 3.52
N ARG A 304 -2.52 -25.11 4.62
CA ARG A 304 -1.73 -26.22 5.16
C ARG A 304 -2.69 -27.33 5.61
N VAL A 305 -2.43 -28.57 5.21
CA VAL A 305 -3.36 -29.69 5.45
C VAL A 305 -3.50 -30.08 6.92
N ALA A 306 -2.48 -29.78 7.73
CA ALA A 306 -2.49 -29.99 9.17
C ALA A 306 -1.47 -29.03 9.81
N GLU A 307 -1.66 -28.68 11.06
CA GLU A 307 -0.75 -27.83 11.82
C GLU A 307 0.69 -28.37 11.76
N GLY A 308 1.65 -27.52 11.39
CA GLY A 308 3.05 -27.88 11.22
C GLY A 308 3.39 -28.80 10.04
N SER A 309 2.41 -29.26 9.25
CA SER A 309 2.66 -30.10 8.07
C SER A 309 3.40 -29.34 6.98
N PRO A 310 4.34 -29.94 6.23
CA PRO A 310 4.92 -29.33 5.04
C PRO A 310 3.97 -29.32 3.82
N LYS A 311 2.86 -30.07 3.88
CA LYS A 311 1.92 -30.23 2.78
C LYS A 311 0.89 -29.12 2.76
N PHE A 312 0.46 -28.73 1.56
CA PHE A 312 -0.61 -27.77 1.32
C PHE A 312 -1.67 -28.39 0.41
N LEU A 313 -2.92 -28.13 0.73
CA LEU A 313 -4.04 -28.26 -0.18
C LEU A 313 -4.09 -26.98 -1.03
N LEU A 314 -3.96 -27.12 -2.35
CA LEU A 314 -4.03 -26.02 -3.29
C LEU A 314 -5.35 -26.08 -4.06
N ILE A 315 -5.94 -24.90 -4.31
CA ILE A 315 -7.22 -24.75 -4.98
C ILE A 315 -7.08 -23.79 -6.14
N ASP A 316 -7.43 -24.20 -7.34
CA ASP A 316 -7.59 -23.30 -8.48
C ASP A 316 -8.90 -22.52 -8.32
N VAL A 317 -8.77 -21.39 -7.66
CA VAL A 317 -9.90 -20.54 -7.26
C VAL A 317 -10.65 -19.92 -8.45
N ALA A 318 -10.04 -19.86 -9.63
CA ALA A 318 -10.70 -19.43 -10.85
C ALA A 318 -11.80 -20.39 -11.32
N LEU A 319 -11.83 -21.61 -10.78
CA LEU A 319 -12.81 -22.63 -11.08
C LEU A 319 -14.02 -22.63 -10.13
N THR A 320 -14.04 -21.81 -9.09
CA THR A 320 -15.09 -21.79 -8.06
C THR A 320 -16.52 -21.70 -8.64
N GLY A 321 -16.72 -20.83 -9.63
CA GLY A 321 -18.05 -20.61 -10.20
C GLY A 321 -18.50 -21.64 -11.25
N ARG A 322 -17.65 -22.59 -11.67
CA ARG A 322 -17.93 -23.43 -12.86
C ARG A 322 -17.50 -24.88 -12.80
N SER A 323 -16.86 -25.31 -11.73
CA SER A 323 -16.33 -26.69 -11.61
C SER A 323 -16.64 -27.28 -10.24
N THR A 324 -16.33 -28.57 -10.04
CA THR A 324 -16.36 -29.17 -8.71
C THR A 324 -15.09 -28.81 -7.93
N PHE A 325 -15.14 -28.98 -6.63
CA PHE A 325 -13.98 -28.75 -5.76
C PHE A 325 -12.80 -29.67 -6.12
N GLU A 326 -13.08 -30.94 -6.39
CA GLU A 326 -12.07 -31.94 -6.78
C GLU A 326 -11.39 -31.56 -8.09
N ALA A 327 -12.14 -31.03 -9.06
CA ALA A 327 -11.60 -30.55 -10.31
C ALA A 327 -10.71 -29.31 -10.10
N ALA A 328 -11.08 -28.43 -9.16
CA ALA A 328 -10.26 -27.25 -8.81
C ALA A 328 -8.96 -27.65 -8.11
N VAL A 329 -8.99 -28.65 -7.23
CA VAL A 329 -7.78 -29.20 -6.59
C VAL A 329 -6.88 -29.87 -7.61
N ALA A 330 -7.43 -30.72 -8.48
CA ALA A 330 -6.67 -31.39 -9.54
C ALA A 330 -6.04 -30.40 -10.54
N SER A 331 -6.77 -29.33 -10.87
CA SER A 331 -6.26 -28.23 -11.71
C SER A 331 -5.06 -27.54 -11.06
N ALA A 332 -5.15 -27.19 -9.78
CA ALA A 332 -4.06 -26.55 -9.05
C ALA A 332 -2.81 -27.46 -9.01
N GLN A 333 -2.98 -28.75 -8.71
CA GLN A 333 -1.87 -29.74 -8.70
C GLN A 333 -1.18 -29.83 -10.08
N LYS A 334 -1.97 -29.95 -11.14
CA LYS A 334 -1.46 -30.00 -12.52
C LYS A 334 -0.75 -28.69 -12.90
N GLY A 335 -1.35 -27.56 -12.57
CA GLY A 335 -0.77 -26.23 -12.82
C GLY A 335 0.57 -26.08 -12.11
N MET A 336 0.65 -26.41 -10.84
CA MET A 336 1.90 -26.35 -10.07
C MET A 336 3.00 -27.23 -10.67
N ALA A 337 2.68 -28.44 -11.11
CA ALA A 337 3.63 -29.35 -11.74
C ALA A 337 4.16 -28.85 -13.08
N SER A 338 3.47 -27.92 -13.73
CA SER A 338 3.88 -27.34 -15.03
C SER A 338 4.84 -26.15 -14.90
N HIS A 339 5.05 -25.63 -13.68
CA HIS A 339 5.91 -24.48 -13.43
C HIS A 339 7.23 -24.89 -12.78
N ALA A 340 8.34 -24.25 -13.19
CA ALA A 340 9.61 -24.43 -12.50
C ALA A 340 9.52 -23.84 -11.08
N PRO A 341 10.08 -24.51 -10.06
CA PRO A 341 10.02 -24.01 -8.67
C PRO A 341 10.52 -22.57 -8.50
N SER A 342 11.50 -22.14 -9.31
CA SER A 342 12.04 -20.78 -9.29
C SER A 342 11.06 -19.70 -9.77
N THR A 343 9.97 -20.08 -10.42
CA THR A 343 8.93 -19.17 -10.91
C THR A 343 7.69 -19.13 -10.00
N VAL A 344 7.70 -19.89 -8.92
CA VAL A 344 6.63 -19.97 -7.94
C VAL A 344 6.95 -19.08 -6.75
N THR A 345 6.01 -18.20 -6.39
CA THR A 345 6.09 -17.40 -5.18
C THR A 345 4.96 -17.81 -4.24
N GLN A 346 5.30 -18.40 -3.11
CA GLN A 346 4.32 -18.74 -2.07
C GLN A 346 4.41 -17.74 -0.92
N VAL A 347 3.32 -17.05 -0.64
CA VAL A 347 3.17 -16.13 0.49
C VAL A 347 2.38 -16.82 1.58
N MET A 348 3.05 -17.09 2.70
CA MET A 348 2.43 -17.59 3.93
C MET A 348 1.87 -16.42 4.72
N VAL A 349 0.56 -16.41 4.98
CA VAL A 349 -0.10 -15.29 5.68
C VAL A 349 0.45 -15.14 7.09
N GLU A 350 0.64 -16.22 7.83
CA GLU A 350 1.24 -16.22 9.17
C GLU A 350 2.62 -15.55 9.21
N LYS A 351 3.49 -15.89 8.24
CA LYS A 351 4.83 -15.25 8.14
C LYS A 351 4.74 -13.77 7.84
N ALA A 352 3.79 -13.35 7.01
CA ALA A 352 3.55 -11.94 6.75
C ALA A 352 3.10 -11.22 8.03
N ARG A 353 2.18 -11.81 8.81
CA ARG A 353 1.77 -11.28 10.12
C ARG A 353 2.94 -11.14 11.09
N SER A 354 3.77 -12.18 11.20
CA SER A 354 4.97 -12.16 12.03
C SER A 354 5.99 -11.08 11.61
N SER A 355 5.95 -10.66 10.34
CA SER A 355 6.74 -9.56 9.80
C SER A 355 6.06 -8.18 9.95
N GLY A 356 4.92 -8.08 10.65
CA GLY A 356 4.20 -6.84 10.87
C GLY A 356 3.30 -6.41 9.70
N ILE A 357 3.06 -7.27 8.72
CA ILE A 357 2.14 -7.00 7.61
C ILE A 357 0.73 -7.38 8.03
N TYR A 358 -0.08 -6.39 8.37
CA TYR A 358 -1.45 -6.53 8.83
C TYR A 358 -2.45 -6.11 7.75
N PRO A 359 -3.74 -6.50 7.90
CA PRO A 359 -4.79 -6.08 6.98
C PRO A 359 -4.87 -4.57 6.85
N MET A 360 -5.14 -4.09 5.64
CA MET A 360 -5.49 -2.68 5.44
C MET A 360 -6.90 -2.41 5.98
N PRO A 361 -7.16 -1.17 6.47
CA PRO A 361 -8.46 -0.79 7.03
C PRO A 361 -9.62 -0.85 6.02
#